data_b6b55664eb7a418c060fa5292e18afbe
#
_entry.id   b6b55664eb7a418c060fa5292e18afbe
#
_cell.length_a   1.000
_cell.length_b   1.000
_cell.length_c   1.000
_cell.angle_alpha   90.00
_cell.angle_beta   90.00
_cell.angle_gamma   90.00
#
_symmetry.space_group_name_H-M   'P 1'
#
loop_
_entity.id
_entity.type
_entity.pdbx_description
1 polymer ?
#
loop_
_entity_poly.entity_id
_entity_poly.type
_entity_poly.pdbx_seq_one_letter_code
_entity_poly.pdbx_strand_id
1 'polypeptide(L)'
;MLSEKIKLMSQSRGWWYDDITQEYSDALLSLGIDLSSDFAQFYLHVEDGATFHSRNHEIYQICWFVINSSYQLDLKRTHEILKIPNEYIPLDGFQNEGGYFYNKKTGEVLYINVGDALTKFLQGELKPQWVDFNSFIEWFFDFDF
;
A
#
# COMPACT_ATOMS: atom_id res chain seq x y z
N MET A 1 4.65 -11.36 8.30
CA MET A 1 4.27 -10.84 9.63
C MET A 1 4.69 -9.38 9.76
N LEU A 2 3.84 -8.56 10.34
CA LEU A 2 4.14 -7.14 10.54
C LEU A 2 5.35 -6.96 11.48
N SER A 3 6.27 -6.04 11.13
CA SER A 3 7.45 -5.84 11.94
C SER A 3 7.12 -5.22 13.29
N GLU A 4 7.89 -5.56 14.32
CA GLU A 4 7.72 -5.04 15.67
C GLU A 4 7.92 -3.53 15.71
N LYS A 5 8.83 -3.01 14.89
CA LYS A 5 9.07 -1.56 14.81
C LYS A 5 7.82 -0.81 14.36
N ILE A 6 7.13 -1.33 13.34
CA ILE A 6 5.90 -0.71 12.83
C ILE A 6 4.83 -0.75 13.91
N LYS A 7 4.67 -1.87 14.60
CA LYS A 7 3.69 -2.01 15.66
C LYS A 7 3.95 -1.01 16.78
N LEU A 8 5.18 -0.93 17.26
CA LEU A 8 5.54 -0.02 18.34
C LEU A 8 5.34 1.44 17.94
N MET A 9 5.73 1.81 16.72
CA MET A 9 5.50 3.16 16.21
C MET A 9 4.01 3.49 16.18
N SER A 10 3.21 2.56 15.64
CA SER A 10 1.76 2.76 15.53
C SER A 10 1.13 2.90 16.90
N GLN A 11 1.56 2.11 17.87
CA GLN A 11 1.10 2.23 19.25
C GLN A 11 1.48 3.59 19.87
N SER A 12 2.72 4.04 19.63
CA SER A 12 3.19 5.30 20.19
C SER A 12 2.46 6.51 19.60
N ARG A 13 1.96 6.41 18.38
CA ARG A 13 1.22 7.48 17.71
C ARG A 13 -0.30 7.40 17.94
N GLY A 14 -0.77 6.37 18.64
CA GLY A 14 -2.19 6.17 18.86
C GLY A 14 -2.93 5.67 17.63
N TRP A 15 -2.24 5.02 16.70
CA TRP A 15 -2.80 4.50 15.45
C TRP A 15 -3.12 3.01 15.50
N TRP A 16 -2.71 2.32 16.55
CA TRP A 16 -2.84 0.87 16.64
C TRP A 16 -4.19 0.48 17.24
N TYR A 17 -4.89 -0.45 16.61
CA TYR A 17 -6.14 -1.03 17.07
C TYR A 17 -5.98 -2.54 17.20
N ASP A 18 -6.20 -3.08 18.39
CA ASP A 18 -6.05 -4.52 18.63
C ASP A 18 -7.14 -5.33 17.95
N ASP A 19 -8.36 -4.79 17.92
CA ASP A 19 -9.52 -5.49 17.36
C ASP A 19 -9.59 -5.31 15.83
N ILE A 20 -9.79 -6.43 15.12
CA ILE A 20 -9.95 -6.43 13.68
C ILE A 20 -11.44 -6.44 13.37
N THR A 21 -11.88 -5.52 12.50
CA THR A 21 -13.27 -5.50 12.04
C THR A 21 -13.47 -6.44 10.87
N GLN A 22 -14.64 -7.07 10.82
CA GLN A 22 -15.00 -7.95 9.72
C GLN A 22 -15.02 -7.19 8.39
N GLU A 23 -15.47 -5.94 8.42
CA GLU A 23 -15.53 -5.09 7.21
C GLU A 23 -14.15 -4.89 6.59
N TYR A 24 -13.12 -4.67 7.41
CA TYR A 24 -11.75 -4.49 6.91
C TYR A 24 -11.17 -5.81 6.39
N SER A 25 -11.44 -6.92 7.09
CA SER A 25 -11.03 -8.25 6.60
C SER A 25 -11.66 -8.54 5.24
N ASP A 26 -12.96 -8.27 5.10
CA ASP A 26 -13.68 -8.50 3.84
C ASP A 26 -13.14 -7.60 2.72
N ALA A 27 -12.80 -6.37 3.02
CA ALA A 27 -12.21 -5.44 2.05
C ALA A 27 -10.89 -6.00 1.49
N LEU A 28 -10.01 -6.49 2.36
CA LEU A 28 -8.74 -7.07 1.92
C LEU A 28 -8.94 -8.36 1.14
N LEU A 29 -9.86 -9.22 1.58
CA LEU A 29 -10.17 -10.46 0.86
C LEU A 29 -10.72 -10.16 -0.53
N SER A 30 -11.52 -9.10 -0.69
CA SER A 30 -12.04 -8.69 -1.99
C SER A 30 -10.93 -8.29 -2.97
N LEU A 31 -9.78 -7.87 -2.46
CA LEU A 31 -8.62 -7.52 -3.26
C LEU A 31 -7.69 -8.72 -3.51
N GLY A 32 -8.01 -9.88 -2.94
CA GLY A 32 -7.16 -11.07 -3.07
C GLY A 32 -5.94 -11.05 -2.16
N ILE A 33 -6.02 -10.34 -1.02
CA ILE A 33 -4.91 -10.21 -0.07
C ILE A 33 -4.98 -11.34 0.96
N ASP A 34 -3.83 -11.98 1.21
CA ASP A 34 -3.67 -12.93 2.30
C ASP A 34 -3.68 -12.18 3.64
N LEU A 35 -4.63 -12.51 4.52
CA LEU A 35 -4.78 -11.81 5.79
C LEU A 35 -3.61 -12.01 6.75
N SER A 36 -2.75 -13.02 6.53
CA SER A 36 -1.57 -13.23 7.36
C SER A 36 -0.35 -12.43 6.90
N SER A 37 -0.44 -11.74 5.76
CA SER A 37 0.66 -10.95 5.22
C SER A 37 0.95 -9.72 6.07
N ASP A 38 2.18 -9.18 5.96
CA ASP A 38 2.55 -7.92 6.59
C ASP A 38 1.64 -6.79 6.11
N PHE A 39 1.31 -6.78 4.83
CA PHE A 39 0.39 -5.81 4.24
C PHE A 39 -0.97 -5.83 4.95
N ALA A 40 -1.57 -7.02 5.07
CA ALA A 40 -2.87 -7.16 5.72
C ALA A 40 -2.81 -6.78 7.19
N GLN A 41 -1.78 -7.22 7.90
CA GLN A 41 -1.65 -6.89 9.33
C GLN A 41 -1.51 -5.40 9.56
N PHE A 42 -0.82 -4.69 8.67
CA PHE A 42 -0.75 -3.23 8.76
C PHE A 42 -2.15 -2.61 8.61
N TYR A 43 -2.85 -2.93 7.53
CA TYR A 43 -4.14 -2.28 7.25
C TYR A 43 -5.28 -2.74 8.16
N LEU A 44 -5.16 -3.91 8.78
CA LEU A 44 -6.15 -4.38 9.75
C LEU A 44 -6.01 -3.71 11.10
N HIS A 45 -4.80 -3.27 11.48
CA HIS A 45 -4.52 -2.77 12.82
C HIS A 45 -4.14 -1.29 12.89
N VAL A 46 -3.72 -0.67 11.77
CA VAL A 46 -3.15 0.68 11.81
C VAL A 46 -4.02 1.64 11.02
N GLU A 47 -4.42 2.74 11.66
CA GLU A 47 -5.27 3.73 11.03
C GLU A 47 -5.03 5.12 11.63
N ASP A 48 -4.97 6.13 10.75
CA ASP A 48 -4.91 7.54 11.13
C ASP A 48 -5.82 8.31 10.17
N GLY A 49 -7.13 8.02 10.25
CA GLY A 49 -8.10 8.52 9.28
C GLY A 49 -8.00 7.77 7.95
N ALA A 50 -8.39 8.43 6.88
CA ALA A 50 -8.46 7.82 5.55
C ALA A 50 -7.09 7.62 4.91
N THR A 51 -6.09 8.41 5.30
CA THR A 51 -4.77 8.41 4.69
C THR A 51 -3.68 8.58 5.73
N PHE A 52 -2.46 8.22 5.31
CA PHE A 52 -1.24 8.46 6.09
C PHE A 52 -0.36 9.44 5.34
N HIS A 53 0.28 10.36 6.06
CA HIS A 53 1.15 11.37 5.47
C HIS A 53 2.59 11.21 5.93
N SER A 54 3.52 11.18 4.99
CA SER A 54 4.95 11.26 5.26
C SER A 54 5.69 11.60 3.96
N ARG A 55 6.87 12.15 4.05
CA ARG A 55 7.72 12.46 2.88
C ARG A 55 7.01 13.32 1.83
N ASN A 56 6.18 14.25 2.27
CA ASN A 56 5.36 15.11 1.39
C ASN A 56 4.47 14.27 0.46
N HIS A 57 4.05 13.09 0.90
CA HIS A 57 3.25 12.16 0.14
C HIS A 57 2.15 11.58 1.01
N GLU A 58 1.05 11.18 0.38
CA GLU A 58 -0.11 10.63 1.07
C GLU A 58 -0.35 9.22 0.51
N ILE A 59 -0.45 8.24 1.40
CA ILE A 59 -0.87 6.88 1.02
C ILE A 59 -2.20 6.57 1.69
N TYR A 60 -2.98 5.68 1.05
CA TYR A 60 -4.32 5.32 1.52
C TYR A 60 -4.27 4.38 2.72
N GLN A 61 -5.28 4.53 3.59
CA GLN A 61 -5.74 3.39 4.38
C GLN A 61 -6.62 2.57 3.43
N ILE A 62 -6.07 1.50 2.89
CA ILE A 62 -6.69 0.74 1.79
C ILE A 62 -8.10 0.24 2.17
N CYS A 63 -8.28 -0.31 3.37
CA CYS A 63 -9.58 -0.81 3.79
C CYS A 63 -10.64 0.30 3.81
N TRP A 64 -10.25 1.46 4.32
CA TRP A 64 -11.13 2.63 4.36
C TRP A 64 -11.56 3.05 2.94
N PHE A 65 -10.61 3.09 2.01
CA PHE A 65 -10.89 3.49 0.62
C PHE A 65 -11.76 2.47 -0.11
N VAL A 66 -11.56 1.19 0.12
CA VAL A 66 -12.41 0.15 -0.48
C VAL A 66 -13.87 0.31 -0.03
N ILE A 67 -14.08 0.61 1.26
CA ILE A 67 -15.42 0.68 1.84
C ILE A 67 -16.09 2.03 1.59
N ASN A 68 -15.35 3.13 1.73
CA ASN A 68 -15.92 4.47 1.82
C ASN A 68 -15.62 5.37 0.63
N SER A 69 -14.77 4.94 -0.30
CA SER A 69 -14.39 5.77 -1.43
C SER A 69 -14.38 4.94 -2.72
N SER A 70 -13.83 5.54 -3.79
CA SER A 70 -13.86 4.96 -5.12
C SER A 70 -12.55 4.24 -5.47
N TYR A 71 -12.07 3.35 -4.61
CA TYR A 71 -10.83 2.61 -4.85
C TYR A 71 -10.89 1.81 -6.17
N GLN A 72 -12.10 1.42 -6.61
CA GLN A 72 -12.27 0.74 -7.89
C GLN A 72 -11.80 1.59 -9.07
N LEU A 73 -11.92 2.91 -8.99
CA LEU A 73 -11.42 3.81 -10.03
C LEU A 73 -9.88 3.84 -10.04
N ASP A 74 -9.26 3.74 -8.87
CA ASP A 74 -7.79 3.64 -8.77
C ASP A 74 -7.28 2.34 -9.38
N LEU A 75 -7.99 1.22 -9.12
CA LEU A 75 -7.66 -0.07 -9.73
C LEU A 75 -7.82 -0.02 -11.26
N LYS A 76 -8.89 0.59 -11.73
CA LYS A 76 -9.15 0.73 -13.17
C LYS A 76 -8.04 1.54 -13.84
N ARG A 77 -7.65 2.68 -13.25
CA ARG A 77 -6.54 3.48 -13.77
C ARG A 77 -5.26 2.65 -13.84
N THR A 78 -4.95 1.93 -12.77
CA THR A 78 -3.74 1.11 -12.69
C THR A 78 -3.70 0.04 -13.77
N HIS A 79 -4.77 -0.73 -13.90
CA HIS A 79 -4.76 -1.92 -14.76
C HIS A 79 -5.13 -1.62 -16.20
N GLU A 80 -6.08 -0.72 -16.44
CA GLU A 80 -6.60 -0.46 -17.79
C GLU A 80 -5.90 0.71 -18.47
N ILE A 81 -5.56 1.75 -17.75
CA ILE A 81 -4.97 2.96 -18.34
C ILE A 81 -3.45 2.88 -18.31
N LEU A 82 -2.85 2.60 -17.15
CA LEU A 82 -1.41 2.49 -17.02
C LEU A 82 -0.86 1.14 -17.51
N LYS A 83 -1.74 0.16 -17.72
CA LYS A 83 -1.38 -1.18 -18.19
C LYS A 83 -0.47 -1.95 -17.23
N ILE A 84 -0.55 -1.62 -15.96
CA ILE A 84 0.19 -2.33 -14.90
C ILE A 84 -0.57 -3.64 -14.61
N PRO A 85 0.13 -4.78 -14.50
CA PRO A 85 -0.53 -6.09 -14.30
C PRO A 85 -1.42 -6.16 -13.05
N ASN A 86 -2.40 -7.07 -13.09
CA ASN A 86 -3.42 -7.20 -12.05
C ASN A 86 -2.86 -7.58 -10.67
N GLU A 87 -1.67 -8.16 -10.59
CA GLU A 87 -1.04 -8.48 -9.31
C GLU A 87 -0.61 -7.24 -8.52
N TYR A 88 -0.56 -6.09 -9.18
CA TYR A 88 -0.21 -4.82 -8.52
C TYR A 88 -1.46 -4.04 -8.15
N ILE A 89 -1.46 -3.46 -6.94
CA ILE A 89 -2.52 -2.56 -6.50
C ILE A 89 -1.91 -1.23 -6.07
N PRO A 90 -2.62 -0.11 -6.34
CA PRO A 90 -2.12 1.20 -5.96
C PRO A 90 -2.26 1.45 -4.47
N LEU A 91 -1.26 2.10 -3.88
CA LEU A 91 -1.26 2.48 -2.46
C LEU A 91 -1.71 3.92 -2.25
N ASP A 92 -1.90 4.69 -3.34
CA ASP A 92 -2.22 6.11 -3.30
C ASP A 92 -3.03 6.54 -4.52
N GLY A 93 -3.33 7.83 -4.59
CA GLY A 93 -4.12 8.41 -5.68
C GLY A 93 -3.34 8.74 -6.94
N PHE A 94 -2.09 8.34 -7.04
CA PHE A 94 -1.24 8.63 -8.20
C PHE A 94 -1.13 10.14 -8.48
N GLN A 95 -0.97 10.92 -7.43
CA GLN A 95 -0.85 12.38 -7.56
C GLN A 95 0.52 12.76 -8.13
N ASN A 96 0.57 13.88 -8.86
CA ASN A 96 1.78 14.34 -9.52
C ASN A 96 2.36 13.29 -10.50
N GLU A 97 1.47 12.52 -11.11
CA GLU A 97 1.80 11.51 -12.14
C GLU A 97 2.75 10.41 -11.63
N GLY A 98 2.69 10.09 -10.35
CA GLY A 98 3.49 9.01 -9.77
C GLY A 98 2.83 8.43 -8.53
N GLY A 99 3.17 7.20 -8.20
CA GLY A 99 2.60 6.53 -7.04
C GLY A 99 3.30 5.24 -6.66
N TYR A 100 2.92 4.73 -5.50
CA TYR A 100 3.44 3.47 -4.98
C TYR A 100 2.48 2.34 -5.32
N PHE A 101 3.04 1.17 -5.65
CA PHE A 101 2.27 -0.02 -6.01
C PHE A 101 2.79 -1.23 -5.26
N TYR A 102 1.86 -2.04 -4.78
CA TYR A 102 2.15 -3.27 -4.05
C TYR A 102 1.89 -4.47 -4.93
N ASN A 103 2.85 -5.41 -5.00
CA ASN A 103 2.68 -6.67 -5.73
C ASN A 103 2.10 -7.71 -4.77
N LYS A 104 0.86 -8.12 -5.01
CA LYS A 104 0.15 -9.09 -4.15
C LYS A 104 0.78 -10.48 -4.19
N LYS A 105 1.51 -10.82 -5.24
CA LYS A 105 2.14 -12.13 -5.38
C LYS A 105 3.48 -12.22 -4.69
N THR A 106 4.29 -11.17 -4.80
CA THR A 106 5.67 -11.18 -4.29
C THR A 106 5.83 -10.42 -2.98
N GLY A 107 4.93 -9.51 -2.67
CA GLY A 107 5.04 -8.64 -1.50
C GLY A 107 5.89 -7.39 -1.72
N GLU A 108 6.46 -7.24 -2.92
CA GLU A 108 7.34 -6.12 -3.24
C GLU A 108 6.57 -4.82 -3.45
N VAL A 109 7.24 -3.69 -3.24
CA VAL A 109 6.66 -2.36 -3.47
C VAL A 109 7.55 -1.59 -4.44
N LEU A 110 6.89 -0.84 -5.34
CA LEU A 110 7.54 -0.03 -6.37
C LEU A 110 6.99 1.38 -6.34
N TYR A 111 7.85 2.36 -6.64
CA TYR A 111 7.39 3.69 -7.02
C TYR A 111 7.46 3.80 -8.55
N ILE A 112 6.35 4.13 -9.18
CA ILE A 112 6.27 4.25 -10.65
C ILE A 112 5.69 5.63 -10.97
N ASN A 113 6.42 6.43 -11.74
CA ASN A 113 5.91 7.67 -12.31
C ASN A 113 5.70 7.52 -13.82
N VAL A 114 4.87 8.37 -14.38
CA VAL A 114 4.68 8.43 -15.83
C VAL A 114 6.00 8.88 -16.48
N GLY A 115 6.40 8.21 -17.54
CA GLY A 115 7.66 8.47 -18.22
C GLY A 115 8.62 7.30 -18.10
N ASP A 116 9.88 7.55 -17.76
CA ASP A 116 10.93 6.54 -17.75
C ASP A 116 10.63 5.35 -16.85
N ALA A 117 10.15 5.58 -15.64
CA ALA A 117 9.89 4.50 -14.69
C ALA A 117 8.78 3.58 -15.20
N LEU A 118 7.68 4.15 -15.72
CA LEU A 118 6.60 3.34 -16.27
C LEU A 118 7.07 2.58 -17.50
N THR A 119 7.81 3.23 -18.40
CA THR A 119 8.35 2.58 -19.59
C THR A 119 9.26 1.41 -19.22
N LYS A 120 10.18 1.62 -18.31
CA LYS A 120 11.07 0.55 -17.82
C LYS A 120 10.31 -0.58 -17.16
N PHE A 121 9.29 -0.24 -16.37
CA PHE A 121 8.46 -1.24 -15.71
C PHE A 121 7.76 -2.13 -16.74
N LEU A 122 7.14 -1.54 -17.77
CA LEU A 122 6.42 -2.28 -18.80
C LEU A 122 7.36 -3.13 -19.66
N GLN A 123 8.63 -2.77 -19.72
CA GLN A 123 9.68 -3.55 -20.41
C GLN A 123 10.31 -4.61 -19.52
N GLY A 124 9.89 -4.70 -18.25
CA GLY A 124 10.45 -5.65 -17.29
C GLY A 124 11.82 -5.25 -16.75
N GLU A 125 12.20 -3.97 -16.86
CA GLU A 125 13.53 -3.48 -16.48
C GLU A 125 13.55 -2.73 -15.16
N LEU A 126 12.38 -2.37 -14.60
CA LEU A 126 12.32 -1.66 -13.32
C LEU A 126 12.39 -2.67 -12.18
N LYS A 127 13.36 -2.46 -11.28
CA LYS A 127 13.52 -3.32 -10.10
C LYS A 127 12.69 -2.81 -8.94
N PRO A 128 12.16 -3.71 -8.09
CA PRO A 128 11.49 -3.29 -6.87
C PRO A 128 12.44 -2.51 -5.96
N GLN A 129 11.92 -1.43 -5.35
CA GLN A 129 12.68 -0.60 -4.44
C GLN A 129 12.59 -1.10 -3.01
N TRP A 130 11.51 -1.81 -2.68
CA TRP A 130 11.31 -2.41 -1.36
C TRP A 130 10.93 -3.87 -1.53
N VAL A 131 11.64 -4.75 -0.81
CA VAL A 131 11.50 -6.20 -0.95
C VAL A 131 10.18 -6.70 -0.36
N ASP A 132 9.65 -5.99 0.62
CA ASP A 132 8.38 -6.33 1.25
C ASP A 132 7.68 -5.06 1.77
N PHE A 133 6.45 -5.23 2.26
CA PHE A 133 5.67 -4.11 2.75
C PHE A 133 6.25 -3.52 4.04
N ASN A 134 6.78 -4.35 4.92
CA ASN A 134 7.47 -3.88 6.14
C ASN A 134 8.58 -2.89 5.80
N SER A 135 9.43 -3.24 4.84
CA SER A 135 10.55 -2.38 4.42
C SER A 135 10.04 -1.05 3.86
N PHE A 136 8.96 -1.10 3.08
CA PHE A 136 8.36 0.11 2.53
C PHE A 136 7.82 1.02 3.63
N ILE A 137 7.05 0.49 4.57
CA ILE A 137 6.45 1.29 5.65
C ILE A 137 7.53 1.86 6.57
N GLU A 138 8.54 1.09 6.91
CA GLU A 138 9.65 1.57 7.73
C GLU A 138 10.35 2.75 7.05
N TRP A 139 10.59 2.67 5.74
CA TRP A 139 11.16 3.77 4.99
C TRP A 139 10.18 4.95 4.89
N PHE A 140 8.92 4.68 4.59
CA PHE A 140 7.93 5.73 4.35
C PHE A 140 7.78 6.65 5.57
N PHE A 141 7.72 6.09 6.76
CA PHE A 141 7.61 6.85 8.00
C PHE A 141 8.98 7.24 8.57
N ASP A 142 10.04 6.84 7.91
CA ASP A 142 11.41 7.23 8.26
C ASP A 142 11.75 6.85 9.69
N PHE A 143 11.52 5.58 10.04
CA PHE A 143 11.80 5.08 11.37
C PHE A 143 13.29 4.91 11.56
N ASP A 144 13.88 5.91 12.13
CA ASP A 144 15.28 5.90 12.51
C ASP A 144 15.36 5.51 13.98
N PHE A 145 15.55 4.26 14.23
CA PHE A 145 15.65 3.72 15.58
C PHE A 145 17.09 3.39 15.92
#